data_20fbf74d67d5078e49cb51d043e43dd4
#
_entry.id   20fbf74d67d5078e49cb51d043e43dd4
#
_cell.length_a   1.000
_cell.length_b   1.000
_cell.length_c   1.000
_cell.angle_alpha   90.00
_cell.angle_beta   90.00
_cell.angle_gamma   90.00
#
_symmetry.space_group_name_H-M   'P 1'
#
loop_
_entity.id
_entity.type
_entity.pdbx_description
1 polymer ?
#
loop_
_entity_poly.entity_id
_entity_poly.type
_entity_poly.pdbx_seq_one_letter_code
_entity_poly.pdbx_strand_id
1 'polypeptide(L)'
;MEEKEVRLFSEPLYPSIKPNSLEVQLVQSKPLRRLKHLAHYGAGSLVSPVVHSRFEHTVGVWKLAAYYYPEDIELRIAALLHDIGHLPFSHAVENTLKFNHHQLTEQYILENDVFAILHQFNMDPHKIIAILNKPSVITGKDNILGIDHLDSFFRDTYMAGTLEILPKHILHKIRCTSKGIDTDIETGHYLLQLILSDHKLFLSPEMVAVDRLLAEAIKLHFSVDTMTKQEFARLTDSDVLAMLKASPSREAKELINTLLFNPHKFRINQHQTGKGYPINIRKIYSKVPLNDGKPLTEHSQKAKNIVDDLQNLSFESEVLITS
;
A
#
# COMPACT_ATOMS: atom_id res chain seq x y z
N MET A 1 -21.62 -8.97 -22.14
CA MET A 1 -21.41 -8.46 -20.76
C MET A 1 -20.18 -9.09 -20.13
N GLU A 2 -20.00 -10.40 -20.19
CA GLU A 2 -18.88 -11.12 -19.53
C GLU A 2 -17.46 -10.63 -19.87
N GLU A 3 -17.15 -10.34 -21.13
CA GLU A 3 -15.80 -9.84 -21.50
C GLU A 3 -15.46 -8.45 -20.94
N LYS A 4 -16.48 -7.58 -20.77
CA LYS A 4 -16.27 -6.25 -20.15
C LYS A 4 -15.99 -6.35 -18.66
N GLU A 5 -16.63 -7.26 -17.97
CA GLU A 5 -16.50 -7.48 -16.53
C GLU A 5 -15.13 -8.04 -16.18
N VAL A 6 -14.63 -8.99 -16.95
CA VAL A 6 -13.27 -9.55 -16.78
C VAL A 6 -12.18 -8.48 -16.97
N ARG A 7 -12.39 -7.49 -17.87
CA ARG A 7 -11.43 -6.41 -18.11
C ARG A 7 -11.22 -5.48 -16.91
N LEU A 8 -12.22 -5.33 -16.03
CA LEU A 8 -12.08 -4.51 -14.81
C LEU A 8 -11.06 -5.10 -13.82
N PHE A 9 -10.81 -6.39 -13.90
CA PHE A 9 -9.89 -7.14 -13.04
C PHE A 9 -8.64 -7.63 -13.80
N SER A 10 -8.42 -7.12 -15.01
CA SER A 10 -7.27 -7.52 -15.82
C SER A 10 -6.00 -6.85 -15.32
N GLU A 11 -4.97 -7.67 -15.05
CA GLU A 11 -3.63 -7.21 -14.62
C GLU A 11 -2.59 -8.32 -14.92
N PRO A 12 -1.29 -8.02 -15.01
CA PRO A 12 -0.29 -8.94 -15.57
C PRO A 12 0.23 -10.02 -14.62
N LEU A 13 0.13 -9.83 -13.29
CA LEU A 13 0.87 -10.64 -12.31
C LEU A 13 0.22 -12.01 -12.05
N TYR A 14 -1.11 -12.06 -12.07
CA TYR A 14 -1.87 -13.22 -11.64
C TYR A 14 -2.72 -13.84 -12.76
N PRO A 15 -3.16 -15.09 -12.61
CA PRO A 15 -4.09 -15.71 -13.56
C PRO A 15 -5.39 -14.92 -13.71
N SER A 16 -6.05 -15.08 -14.85
CA SER A 16 -7.40 -14.56 -15.03
C SER A 16 -8.38 -15.31 -14.12
N ILE A 17 -9.14 -14.57 -13.33
CA ILE A 17 -10.19 -15.11 -12.44
C ILE A 17 -11.49 -14.39 -12.78
N LYS A 18 -12.60 -15.15 -12.89
CA LYS A 18 -13.91 -14.58 -13.17
C LYS A 18 -14.48 -13.98 -11.88
N PRO A 19 -14.81 -12.67 -11.86
CA PRO A 19 -15.48 -12.07 -10.73
C PRO A 19 -16.96 -12.48 -10.71
N ASN A 20 -17.60 -12.44 -9.54
CA ASN A 20 -19.04 -12.52 -9.42
C ASN A 20 -19.71 -11.13 -9.54
N SER A 21 -21.04 -11.09 -9.60
CA SER A 21 -21.79 -9.84 -9.81
C SER A 21 -21.61 -8.83 -8.65
N LEU A 22 -21.46 -9.31 -7.41
CA LEU A 22 -21.20 -8.46 -6.25
C LEU A 22 -19.81 -7.79 -6.36
N GLU A 23 -18.78 -8.54 -6.70
CA GLU A 23 -17.42 -8.05 -6.89
C GLU A 23 -17.35 -7.00 -8.00
N VAL A 24 -18.07 -7.25 -9.12
CA VAL A 24 -18.16 -6.30 -10.24
C VAL A 24 -18.81 -4.98 -9.78
N GLN A 25 -19.91 -5.04 -9.01
CA GLN A 25 -20.56 -3.82 -8.51
C GLN A 25 -19.65 -3.07 -7.51
N LEU A 26 -19.01 -3.77 -6.60
CA LEU A 26 -18.07 -3.15 -5.65
C LEU A 26 -16.93 -2.44 -6.37
N VAL A 27 -16.28 -3.08 -7.34
CA VAL A 27 -15.18 -2.48 -8.12
C VAL A 27 -15.62 -1.21 -8.88
N GLN A 28 -16.88 -1.11 -9.24
CA GLN A 28 -17.46 0.06 -9.89
C GLN A 28 -17.90 1.15 -8.89
N SER A 29 -17.96 0.85 -7.60
CA SER A 29 -18.35 1.81 -6.56
C SER A 29 -17.37 2.98 -6.47
N LYS A 30 -17.86 4.14 -6.04
CA LYS A 30 -17.03 5.35 -5.92
C LYS A 30 -15.83 5.19 -4.99
N PRO A 31 -15.93 4.56 -3.80
CA PRO A 31 -14.77 4.34 -2.94
C PRO A 31 -13.68 3.49 -3.57
N LEU A 32 -14.02 2.37 -4.24
CA LEU A 32 -13.02 1.55 -4.93
C LEU A 32 -12.43 2.26 -6.15
N ARG A 33 -13.27 2.94 -6.95
CA ARG A 33 -12.78 3.71 -8.11
C ARG A 33 -11.82 4.82 -7.71
N ARG A 34 -12.02 5.42 -6.54
CA ARG A 34 -11.11 6.42 -5.98
C ARG A 34 -9.67 5.87 -5.81
N LEU A 35 -9.50 4.58 -5.45
CA LEU A 35 -8.19 3.95 -5.29
C LEU A 35 -7.34 3.99 -6.58
N LYS A 36 -7.97 4.10 -7.76
CA LYS A 36 -7.26 4.30 -9.04
C LYS A 36 -6.48 5.61 -9.10
N HIS A 37 -6.86 6.56 -8.28
CA HIS A 37 -6.31 7.91 -8.21
C HIS A 37 -5.46 8.14 -6.95
N LEU A 38 -5.08 7.05 -6.26
CA LEU A 38 -4.17 7.05 -5.13
C LEU A 38 -2.93 6.22 -5.49
N ALA A 39 -1.77 6.84 -5.49
CA ALA A 39 -0.51 6.14 -5.72
C ALA A 39 -0.18 5.21 -4.54
N HIS A 40 0.19 3.97 -4.83
CA HIS A 40 0.59 3.01 -3.80
C HIS A 40 1.86 3.47 -3.06
N TYR A 41 2.81 4.04 -3.79
CA TYR A 41 4.09 4.56 -3.27
C TYR A 41 3.98 5.87 -2.46
N GLY A 42 2.77 6.37 -2.21
CA GLY A 42 2.62 7.66 -1.56
C GLY A 42 3.26 8.79 -2.35
N ALA A 43 3.96 9.70 -1.66
CA ALA A 43 4.60 10.85 -2.31
C ALA A 43 5.81 10.45 -3.16
N GLY A 44 6.41 9.28 -2.96
CA GLY A 44 7.47 8.74 -3.83
C GLY A 44 7.06 8.68 -5.30
N SER A 45 5.74 8.58 -5.57
CA SER A 45 5.18 8.64 -6.93
C SER A 45 5.50 9.93 -7.69
N LEU A 46 5.83 11.01 -7.01
CA LEU A 46 6.17 12.30 -7.62
C LEU A 46 7.57 12.32 -8.24
N VAL A 47 8.45 11.40 -7.84
CA VAL A 47 9.85 11.34 -8.28
C VAL A 47 10.20 9.98 -8.91
N SER A 48 9.44 8.93 -8.63
CA SER A 48 9.64 7.61 -9.24
C SER A 48 9.27 7.65 -10.74
N PRO A 49 10.06 7.03 -11.62
CA PRO A 49 9.74 6.92 -13.04
C PRO A 49 8.54 5.99 -13.32
N VAL A 50 8.19 5.13 -12.37
CA VAL A 50 7.08 4.18 -12.46
C VAL A 50 6.17 4.30 -11.25
N VAL A 51 4.87 4.13 -11.47
CA VAL A 51 3.85 4.25 -10.42
C VAL A 51 2.74 3.26 -10.72
N HIS A 52 2.23 2.60 -9.67
CA HIS A 52 0.94 1.91 -9.72
C HIS A 52 0.00 2.47 -8.65
N SER A 53 -1.28 2.26 -8.87
CA SER A 53 -2.31 2.75 -7.96
C SER A 53 -2.66 1.70 -6.90
N ARG A 54 -3.27 2.14 -5.80
CA ARG A 54 -3.87 1.26 -4.81
C ARG A 54 -4.97 0.38 -5.37
N PHE A 55 -5.60 0.80 -6.46
CA PHE A 55 -6.59 -0.03 -7.16
C PHE A 55 -5.96 -1.29 -7.76
N GLU A 56 -4.79 -1.18 -8.40
CA GLU A 56 -4.07 -2.33 -8.96
C GLU A 56 -3.65 -3.31 -7.85
N HIS A 57 -3.15 -2.79 -6.72
CA HIS A 57 -2.87 -3.58 -5.53
C HIS A 57 -4.12 -4.28 -5.00
N THR A 58 -5.22 -3.55 -4.80
CA THR A 58 -6.49 -4.10 -4.32
C THR A 58 -7.01 -5.23 -5.21
N VAL A 59 -6.93 -5.07 -6.55
CA VAL A 59 -7.27 -6.14 -7.49
C VAL A 59 -6.35 -7.35 -7.35
N GLY A 60 -5.05 -7.13 -7.10
CA GLY A 60 -4.08 -8.19 -6.87
C GLY A 60 -4.38 -9.00 -5.60
N VAL A 61 -4.65 -8.31 -4.49
CA VAL A 61 -5.04 -8.96 -3.21
C VAL A 61 -6.33 -9.77 -3.38
N TRP A 62 -7.34 -9.21 -4.09
CA TRP A 62 -8.54 -9.94 -4.44
C TRP A 62 -8.25 -11.19 -5.28
N LYS A 63 -7.36 -11.10 -6.28
CA LYS A 63 -6.98 -12.26 -7.11
C LYS A 63 -6.32 -13.35 -6.29
N LEU A 64 -5.44 -13.01 -5.35
CA LEU A 64 -4.84 -13.97 -4.44
C LEU A 64 -5.90 -14.62 -3.54
N ALA A 65 -6.83 -13.84 -2.98
CA ALA A 65 -7.94 -14.36 -2.20
C ALA A 65 -8.82 -15.30 -3.05
N ALA A 66 -9.20 -14.89 -4.26
CA ALA A 66 -10.05 -15.69 -5.15
C ALA A 66 -9.34 -16.93 -5.72
N TYR A 67 -8.02 -16.92 -5.88
CA TYR A 67 -7.23 -18.06 -6.31
C TYR A 67 -7.15 -19.15 -5.24
N TYR A 68 -6.88 -18.77 -3.99
CA TYR A 68 -6.70 -19.73 -2.90
C TYR A 68 -8.00 -20.11 -2.18
N TYR A 69 -9.00 -19.22 -2.21
CA TYR A 69 -10.29 -19.38 -1.54
C TYR A 69 -11.45 -19.02 -2.48
N PRO A 70 -11.62 -19.75 -3.60
CA PRO A 70 -12.62 -19.40 -4.62
C PRO A 70 -14.05 -19.35 -4.10
N GLU A 71 -14.39 -20.17 -3.11
CA GLU A 71 -15.75 -20.26 -2.54
C GLU A 71 -15.97 -19.33 -1.32
N ASP A 72 -14.92 -18.76 -0.75
CA ASP A 72 -15.03 -17.86 0.40
C ASP A 72 -15.31 -16.43 -0.07
N ILE A 73 -16.57 -16.15 -0.33
CA ILE A 73 -17.01 -14.85 -0.85
C ILE A 73 -16.77 -13.72 0.15
N GLU A 74 -16.93 -13.96 1.47
CA GLU A 74 -16.69 -12.95 2.51
C GLU A 74 -15.21 -12.53 2.52
N LEU A 75 -14.28 -13.48 2.43
CA LEU A 75 -12.84 -13.19 2.33
C LEU A 75 -12.49 -12.44 1.04
N ARG A 76 -13.07 -12.85 -0.10
CA ARG A 76 -12.83 -12.18 -1.40
C ARG A 76 -13.32 -10.73 -1.38
N ILE A 77 -14.48 -10.47 -0.74
CA ILE A 77 -15.00 -9.12 -0.56
C ILE A 77 -14.13 -8.31 0.42
N ALA A 78 -13.70 -8.92 1.53
CA ALA A 78 -12.76 -8.28 2.44
C ALA A 78 -11.46 -7.87 1.72
N ALA A 79 -10.93 -8.72 0.84
CA ALA A 79 -9.77 -8.41 0.01
C ALA A 79 -9.99 -7.22 -0.94
N LEU A 80 -11.20 -7.06 -1.51
CA LEU A 80 -11.54 -5.87 -2.32
C LEU A 80 -11.67 -4.59 -1.48
N LEU A 81 -12.10 -4.71 -0.23
CA LEU A 81 -12.43 -3.55 0.59
C LEU A 81 -11.33 -3.13 1.57
N HIS A 82 -10.23 -3.90 1.70
CA HIS A 82 -9.23 -3.70 2.75
C HIS A 82 -8.58 -2.30 2.73
N ASP A 83 -8.42 -1.70 1.55
CA ASP A 83 -7.68 -0.46 1.33
C ASP A 83 -8.56 0.77 1.03
N ILE A 84 -9.90 0.64 1.01
CA ILE A 84 -10.78 1.75 0.58
C ILE A 84 -10.68 3.01 1.44
N GLY A 85 -10.21 2.89 2.68
CA GLY A 85 -10.00 3.98 3.62
C GLY A 85 -8.66 4.70 3.49
N HIS A 86 -7.79 4.33 2.54
CA HIS A 86 -6.50 5.01 2.39
C HIS A 86 -6.63 6.48 2.03
N LEU A 87 -5.72 7.27 2.59
CA LEU A 87 -5.60 8.71 2.33
C LEU A 87 -4.89 8.98 1.00
N PRO A 88 -5.05 10.18 0.43
CA PRO A 88 -4.16 10.65 -0.63
C PRO A 88 -2.70 10.52 -0.20
N PHE A 89 -1.84 10.09 -1.11
CA PHE A 89 -0.43 9.80 -0.83
C PHE A 89 -0.19 8.79 0.29
N SER A 90 -1.17 7.92 0.52
CA SER A 90 -1.04 6.74 1.38
C SER A 90 -0.53 7.07 2.80
N HIS A 91 0.52 6.39 3.26
CA HIS A 91 1.05 6.56 4.61
C HIS A 91 1.83 7.86 4.86
N ALA A 92 2.21 8.60 3.80
CA ALA A 92 3.00 9.83 3.94
C ALA A 92 2.35 10.86 4.87
N VAL A 93 1.01 10.92 4.86
CA VAL A 93 0.24 11.94 5.60
C VAL A 93 -0.45 11.45 6.87
N GLU A 94 -0.55 10.16 7.11
CA GLU A 94 -1.29 9.58 8.25
C GLU A 94 -0.82 10.14 9.60
N ASN A 95 0.49 10.13 9.82
CA ASN A 95 1.06 10.63 11.07
C ASN A 95 0.88 12.15 11.23
N THR A 96 0.99 12.90 10.13
CA THR A 96 0.85 14.37 10.14
C THR A 96 -0.58 14.79 10.49
N LEU A 97 -1.56 14.10 9.94
CA LEU A 97 -2.97 14.40 10.15
C LEU A 97 -3.60 13.55 11.26
N LYS A 98 -2.87 12.59 11.83
CA LYS A 98 -3.35 11.65 12.86
C LYS A 98 -4.58 10.88 12.42
N PHE A 99 -4.53 10.32 11.22
CA PHE A 99 -5.52 9.39 10.70
C PHE A 99 -5.12 7.94 10.94
N ASN A 100 -6.14 7.09 10.91
CA ASN A 100 -6.00 5.64 10.84
C ASN A 100 -6.86 5.16 9.66
N HIS A 101 -6.21 4.69 8.58
CA HIS A 101 -6.90 4.22 7.38
C HIS A 101 -7.78 2.98 7.64
N HIS A 102 -7.48 2.15 8.65
CA HIS A 102 -8.35 1.03 9.03
C HIS A 102 -9.72 1.54 9.54
N GLN A 103 -9.73 2.56 10.40
CA GLN A 103 -10.99 3.17 10.87
C GLN A 103 -11.77 3.81 9.72
N LEU A 104 -11.08 4.45 8.78
CA LEU A 104 -11.73 4.99 7.57
C LEU A 104 -12.26 3.88 6.66
N THR A 105 -11.57 2.74 6.56
CA THR A 105 -12.06 1.56 5.83
C THR A 105 -13.38 1.06 6.42
N GLU A 106 -13.46 0.89 7.75
CA GLU A 106 -14.69 0.51 8.43
C GLU A 106 -15.83 1.50 8.16
N GLN A 107 -15.52 2.80 8.28
CA GLN A 107 -16.49 3.85 8.01
C GLN A 107 -17.02 3.77 6.57
N TYR A 108 -16.15 3.61 5.57
CA TYR A 108 -16.55 3.51 4.16
C TYR A 108 -17.33 2.24 3.83
N ILE A 109 -17.06 1.12 4.52
CA ILE A 109 -17.86 -0.10 4.40
C ILE A 109 -19.29 0.11 4.91
N LEU A 110 -19.46 0.91 5.96
CA LEU A 110 -20.76 1.22 6.57
C LEU A 110 -21.47 2.43 5.94
N GLU A 111 -20.82 3.13 5.01
CA GLU A 111 -21.41 4.28 4.31
C GLU A 111 -22.00 3.90 2.95
N ASN A 112 -23.10 4.60 2.61
CA ASN A 112 -23.76 4.77 1.31
C ASN A 112 -23.55 3.68 0.25
N ASP A 113 -22.60 3.87 -0.68
CA ASP A 113 -22.48 3.02 -1.87
C ASP A 113 -22.11 1.58 -1.52
N VAL A 114 -21.08 1.38 -0.67
CA VAL A 114 -20.60 0.03 -0.32
C VAL A 114 -21.64 -0.70 0.51
N PHE A 115 -22.20 -0.03 1.53
CA PHE A 115 -23.24 -0.60 2.37
C PHE A 115 -24.46 -1.04 1.53
N ALA A 116 -24.95 -0.16 0.62
CA ALA A 116 -26.11 -0.46 -0.23
C ALA A 116 -25.83 -1.68 -1.14
N ILE A 117 -24.64 -1.78 -1.73
CA ILE A 117 -24.26 -2.92 -2.57
C ILE A 117 -24.20 -4.20 -1.72
N LEU A 118 -23.55 -4.20 -0.57
CA LEU A 118 -23.48 -5.36 0.31
C LEU A 118 -24.87 -5.83 0.72
N HIS A 119 -25.73 -4.91 1.12
CA HIS A 119 -27.12 -5.19 1.51
C HIS A 119 -27.94 -5.79 0.37
N GLN A 120 -27.79 -5.29 -0.87
CA GLN A 120 -28.45 -5.82 -2.05
C GLN A 120 -28.14 -7.30 -2.28
N PHE A 121 -26.94 -7.75 -1.92
CA PHE A 121 -26.48 -9.14 -2.05
C PHE A 121 -26.61 -9.96 -0.76
N ASN A 122 -27.32 -9.47 0.26
CA ASN A 122 -27.47 -10.10 1.57
C ASN A 122 -26.13 -10.39 2.27
N MET A 123 -25.11 -9.55 2.03
CA MET A 123 -23.82 -9.63 2.72
C MET A 123 -23.83 -8.76 3.96
N ASP A 124 -23.39 -9.32 5.09
CA ASP A 124 -23.27 -8.58 6.35
C ASP A 124 -21.96 -7.77 6.37
N PRO A 125 -22.02 -6.41 6.36
CA PRO A 125 -20.83 -5.58 6.39
C PRO A 125 -19.98 -5.78 7.66
N HIS A 126 -20.61 -6.14 8.80
CA HIS A 126 -19.88 -6.37 10.05
C HIS A 126 -19.02 -7.63 10.00
N LYS A 127 -19.43 -8.66 9.26
CA LYS A 127 -18.58 -9.84 9.02
C LYS A 127 -17.35 -9.49 8.19
N ILE A 128 -17.48 -8.64 7.16
CA ILE A 128 -16.36 -8.16 6.36
C ILE A 128 -15.38 -7.36 7.24
N ILE A 129 -15.89 -6.42 8.05
CA ILE A 129 -15.08 -5.66 9.01
C ILE A 129 -14.38 -6.60 10.01
N ALA A 130 -15.07 -7.63 10.50
CA ALA A 130 -14.48 -8.59 11.43
C ALA A 130 -13.30 -9.38 10.81
N ILE A 131 -13.35 -9.69 9.50
CA ILE A 131 -12.23 -10.32 8.78
C ILE A 131 -11.03 -9.37 8.70
N LEU A 132 -11.27 -8.08 8.45
CA LEU A 132 -10.21 -7.07 8.34
C LEU A 132 -9.56 -6.74 9.69
N ASN A 133 -10.30 -6.80 10.79
CA ASN A 133 -9.84 -6.44 12.12
C ASN A 133 -9.16 -7.58 12.91
N LYS A 134 -9.14 -8.77 12.36
CA LYS A 134 -8.53 -9.94 13.01
C LYS A 134 -7.36 -10.45 12.15
N PRO A 135 -6.37 -11.12 12.76
CA PRO A 135 -5.39 -11.87 12.00
C PRO A 135 -6.12 -12.83 11.04
N SER A 136 -5.87 -12.67 9.76
CA SER A 136 -6.51 -13.43 8.69
C SER A 136 -5.48 -13.76 7.61
N VAL A 137 -5.90 -14.48 6.60
CA VAL A 137 -5.02 -14.74 5.44
C VAL A 137 -4.63 -13.44 4.71
N ILE A 138 -5.45 -12.36 4.83
CA ILE A 138 -5.15 -11.06 4.22
C ILE A 138 -3.95 -10.44 4.91
N THR A 139 -4.01 -10.26 6.22
CA THR A 139 -3.00 -9.52 7.00
C THR A 139 -1.83 -10.39 7.46
N GLY A 140 -2.02 -11.70 7.54
CA GLY A 140 -1.13 -12.62 8.26
C GLY A 140 -1.23 -12.45 9.77
N LYS A 141 -0.70 -13.43 10.52
CA LYS A 141 -0.62 -13.37 11.98
C LYS A 141 0.74 -12.83 12.40
N ASP A 142 0.79 -11.84 13.24
CA ASP A 142 2.02 -11.23 13.76
C ASP A 142 2.96 -10.80 12.60
N ASN A 143 4.20 -11.32 12.60
CA ASN A 143 5.17 -11.06 11.52
C ASN A 143 5.07 -12.06 10.35
N ILE A 144 4.03 -12.90 10.30
CA ILE A 144 3.86 -13.82 9.18
C ILE A 144 3.29 -13.08 7.98
N LEU A 145 3.79 -13.44 6.80
CA LEU A 145 3.37 -12.85 5.54
C LEU A 145 1.92 -13.21 5.22
N GLY A 146 1.06 -12.23 4.97
CA GLY A 146 -0.30 -12.37 4.44
C GLY A 146 -0.37 -12.01 2.96
N ILE A 147 -1.55 -12.20 2.33
CA ILE A 147 -1.72 -11.94 0.88
C ILE A 147 -1.69 -10.46 0.52
N ASP A 148 -2.06 -9.56 1.43
CA ASP A 148 -1.94 -8.11 1.26
C ASP A 148 -0.47 -7.73 1.00
N HIS A 149 0.41 -8.00 1.95
CA HIS A 149 1.84 -7.74 1.79
C HIS A 149 2.48 -8.57 0.68
N LEU A 150 1.97 -9.79 0.41
CA LEU A 150 2.47 -10.61 -0.70
C LEU A 150 2.23 -9.92 -2.05
N ASP A 151 1.03 -9.35 -2.28
CA ASP A 151 0.78 -8.57 -3.50
C ASP A 151 1.64 -7.31 -3.53
N SER A 152 1.75 -6.57 -2.42
CA SER A 152 2.60 -5.38 -2.35
C SER A 152 4.01 -5.69 -2.84
N PHE A 153 4.69 -6.68 -2.26
CA PHE A 153 6.08 -7.00 -2.61
C PHE A 153 6.24 -7.52 -4.05
N PHE A 154 5.29 -8.30 -4.55
CA PHE A 154 5.30 -8.72 -5.95
C PHE A 154 5.09 -7.55 -6.90
N ARG A 155 4.14 -6.69 -6.60
CA ARG A 155 3.74 -5.58 -7.47
C ARG A 155 4.80 -4.48 -7.47
N ASP A 156 5.30 -4.12 -6.32
CA ASP A 156 6.32 -3.11 -6.14
C ASP A 156 7.62 -3.50 -6.86
N THR A 157 8.08 -4.74 -6.66
CA THR A 157 9.28 -5.25 -7.35
C THR A 157 9.05 -5.44 -8.86
N TYR A 158 7.83 -5.78 -9.29
CA TYR A 158 7.47 -5.81 -10.72
C TYR A 158 7.57 -4.42 -11.34
N MET A 159 6.99 -3.41 -10.71
CA MET A 159 7.03 -2.04 -11.19
C MET A 159 8.45 -1.45 -11.16
N ALA A 160 9.24 -1.81 -10.16
CA ALA A 160 10.64 -1.42 -10.06
C ALA A 160 11.57 -2.16 -11.05
N GLY A 161 11.05 -3.17 -11.76
CA GLY A 161 11.84 -3.97 -12.71
C GLY A 161 12.82 -4.94 -12.05
N THR A 162 12.63 -5.28 -10.78
CA THR A 162 13.48 -6.19 -10.00
C THR A 162 12.84 -7.56 -9.75
N LEU A 163 11.59 -7.76 -10.17
CA LEU A 163 10.90 -9.04 -10.09
C LEU A 163 11.44 -10.01 -11.16
N GLU A 164 12.06 -11.12 -10.74
CA GLU A 164 12.64 -12.10 -11.65
C GLU A 164 11.60 -13.09 -12.17
N ILE A 165 10.65 -13.51 -11.33
CA ILE A 165 9.65 -14.54 -11.66
C ILE A 165 8.25 -13.96 -11.44
N LEU A 166 7.42 -13.94 -12.49
CA LEU A 166 6.03 -13.49 -12.35
C LEU A 166 5.26 -14.41 -11.39
N PRO A 167 4.44 -13.84 -10.48
CA PRO A 167 3.68 -14.59 -9.48
C PRO A 167 2.88 -15.75 -10.05
N LYS A 168 2.22 -15.57 -11.19
CA LYS A 168 1.45 -16.62 -11.86
C LYS A 168 2.24 -17.92 -12.13
N HIS A 169 3.56 -17.85 -12.14
CA HIS A 169 4.43 -19.03 -12.36
C HIS A 169 4.84 -19.74 -11.07
N ILE A 170 4.66 -19.11 -9.90
CA ILE A 170 5.06 -19.66 -8.60
C ILE A 170 3.90 -19.84 -7.61
N LEU A 171 2.69 -19.34 -7.90
CA LEU A 171 1.55 -19.50 -6.99
C LEU A 171 1.29 -20.95 -6.57
N HIS A 172 1.55 -21.92 -7.46
CA HIS A 172 1.39 -23.34 -7.16
C HIS A 172 2.34 -23.87 -6.08
N LYS A 173 3.45 -23.15 -5.78
CA LYS A 173 4.41 -23.46 -4.70
C LYS A 173 4.04 -22.76 -3.39
N ILE A 174 3.03 -21.89 -3.41
CA ILE A 174 2.58 -21.10 -2.27
C ILE A 174 1.25 -21.68 -1.77
N ARG A 175 1.15 -21.85 -0.48
CA ARG A 175 -0.11 -22.21 0.21
C ARG A 175 -0.53 -21.04 1.10
N CYS A 176 -1.77 -20.63 1.01
CA CYS A 176 -2.36 -19.69 1.96
C CYS A 176 -3.01 -20.49 3.10
N THR A 177 -2.61 -20.21 4.31
CA THR A 177 -3.15 -20.85 5.52
C THR A 177 -3.77 -19.79 6.43
N SER A 178 -4.54 -20.21 7.42
CA SER A 178 -5.07 -19.29 8.44
C SER A 178 -3.99 -18.54 9.24
N LYS A 179 -2.73 -19.01 9.19
CA LYS A 179 -1.58 -18.35 9.82
C LYS A 179 -0.89 -17.35 8.87
N GLY A 180 -1.02 -17.56 7.56
CA GLY A 180 -0.38 -16.77 6.49
C GLY A 180 0.19 -17.63 5.38
N ILE A 181 1.15 -17.09 4.66
CA ILE A 181 1.79 -17.69 3.48
C ILE A 181 2.78 -18.79 3.91
N ASP A 182 2.56 -20.01 3.40
CA ASP A 182 3.41 -21.18 3.63
C ASP A 182 3.96 -21.68 2.27
N THR A 183 5.24 -22.02 2.20
CA THR A 183 5.90 -22.39 0.94
C THR A 183 7.12 -23.26 1.15
N ASP A 184 7.71 -23.81 0.07
CA ASP A 184 9.03 -24.45 0.13
C ASP A 184 10.14 -23.44 0.49
N ILE A 185 11.29 -23.97 0.93
CA ILE A 185 12.43 -23.15 1.40
C ILE A 185 12.95 -22.22 0.30
N GLU A 186 13.05 -22.70 -0.94
CA GLU A 186 13.59 -21.93 -2.07
C GLU A 186 12.67 -20.74 -2.40
N THR A 187 11.38 -21.00 -2.56
CA THR A 187 10.37 -19.97 -2.78
C THR A 187 10.32 -18.99 -1.60
N GLY A 188 10.43 -19.49 -0.37
CA GLY A 188 10.46 -18.63 0.83
C GLY A 188 11.68 -17.69 0.84
N HIS A 189 12.86 -18.16 0.44
CA HIS A 189 14.03 -17.29 0.27
C HIS A 189 13.81 -16.23 -0.81
N TYR A 190 13.18 -16.62 -1.93
CA TYR A 190 12.84 -15.68 -3.00
C TYR A 190 11.90 -14.58 -2.50
N LEU A 191 10.82 -14.94 -1.78
CA LEU A 191 9.91 -13.97 -1.20
C LEU A 191 10.61 -13.00 -0.24
N LEU A 192 11.53 -13.49 0.61
CA LEU A 192 12.31 -12.64 1.51
C LEU A 192 13.24 -11.68 0.74
N GLN A 193 13.82 -12.10 -0.40
CA GLN A 193 14.61 -11.20 -1.24
C GLN A 193 13.74 -10.09 -1.88
N LEU A 194 12.49 -10.40 -2.29
CA LEU A 194 11.56 -9.38 -2.78
C LEU A 194 11.25 -8.36 -1.69
N ILE A 195 10.98 -8.81 -0.44
CA ILE A 195 10.74 -7.93 0.70
C ILE A 195 11.94 -7.01 0.94
N LEU A 196 13.15 -7.54 0.93
CA LEU A 196 14.37 -6.74 1.11
C LEU A 196 14.57 -5.74 -0.04
N SER A 197 14.32 -6.15 -1.28
CA SER A 197 14.44 -5.30 -2.47
C SER A 197 13.44 -4.14 -2.42
N ASP A 198 12.19 -4.42 -2.07
CA ASP A 198 11.13 -3.45 -1.88
C ASP A 198 11.53 -2.39 -0.84
N HIS A 199 11.94 -2.83 0.35
CA HIS A 199 12.32 -1.92 1.43
C HIS A 199 13.55 -1.08 1.10
N LYS A 200 14.55 -1.63 0.40
CA LYS A 200 15.71 -0.84 -0.06
C LYS A 200 15.31 0.28 -1.01
N LEU A 201 14.27 0.09 -1.81
CA LEU A 201 13.75 1.13 -2.71
C LEU A 201 12.91 2.14 -1.93
N PHE A 202 11.83 1.69 -1.28
CA PHE A 202 10.82 2.60 -0.68
C PHE A 202 11.24 3.24 0.63
N LEU A 203 12.21 2.65 1.34
CA LEU A 203 12.82 3.25 2.51
C LEU A 203 14.17 3.92 2.19
N SER A 204 14.47 4.16 0.90
CA SER A 204 15.64 4.97 0.55
C SER A 204 15.50 6.39 1.07
N PRO A 205 16.61 7.07 1.41
CA PRO A 205 16.56 8.45 1.90
C PRO A 205 15.79 9.40 0.99
N GLU A 206 15.86 9.19 -0.34
CA GLU A 206 15.16 9.98 -1.35
C GLU A 206 13.64 9.85 -1.23
N MET A 207 13.12 8.61 -1.14
CA MET A 207 11.69 8.36 -1.02
C MET A 207 11.13 8.90 0.30
N VAL A 208 11.86 8.66 1.40
CA VAL A 208 11.48 9.18 2.72
C VAL A 208 11.54 10.72 2.77
N ALA A 209 12.48 11.33 2.06
CA ALA A 209 12.56 12.80 1.95
C ALA A 209 11.34 13.39 1.24
N VAL A 210 10.91 12.78 0.13
CA VAL A 210 9.73 13.24 -0.61
C VAL A 210 8.47 13.13 0.23
N ASP A 211 8.26 12.01 0.94
CA ASP A 211 7.16 11.84 1.88
C ASP A 211 7.18 12.93 2.97
N ARG A 212 8.37 13.21 3.52
CA ARG A 212 8.54 14.23 4.56
C ARG A 212 8.21 15.63 4.08
N LEU A 213 8.68 16.00 2.88
CA LEU A 213 8.43 17.32 2.30
C LEU A 213 6.96 17.51 1.92
N LEU A 214 6.29 16.49 1.36
CA LEU A 214 4.86 16.54 1.08
C LEU A 214 4.05 16.69 2.38
N ALA A 215 4.37 15.89 3.40
CA ALA A 215 3.72 15.98 4.71
C ALA A 215 3.86 17.37 5.34
N GLU A 216 5.02 18.03 5.17
CA GLU A 216 5.21 19.41 5.63
C GLU A 216 4.38 20.41 4.82
N ALA A 217 4.33 20.28 3.48
CA ALA A 217 3.49 21.15 2.65
C ALA A 217 2.00 21.06 3.05
N ILE A 218 1.51 19.84 3.31
CA ILE A 218 0.13 19.63 3.79
C ILE A 218 -0.07 20.26 5.16
N LYS A 219 0.86 20.09 6.11
CA LYS A 219 0.80 20.72 7.44
C LYS A 219 0.76 22.23 7.36
N LEU A 220 1.57 22.85 6.52
CA LEU A 220 1.60 24.28 6.28
C LEU A 220 0.29 24.77 5.65
N HIS A 221 -0.30 24.01 4.74
CA HIS A 221 -1.61 24.33 4.18
C HIS A 221 -2.69 24.34 5.29
N PHE A 222 -2.77 23.27 6.08
CA PHE A 222 -3.75 23.15 7.17
C PHE A 222 -3.58 24.19 8.29
N SER A 223 -2.44 24.88 8.38
CA SER A 223 -2.26 25.97 9.34
C SER A 223 -2.99 27.27 8.94
N VAL A 224 -3.40 27.39 7.68
CA VAL A 224 -3.99 28.62 7.10
C VAL A 224 -5.29 28.38 6.34
N ASP A 225 -5.75 27.15 6.26
CA ASP A 225 -6.99 26.74 5.56
C ASP A 225 -7.99 26.13 6.54
N THR A 226 -9.27 26.17 6.19
CA THR A 226 -10.38 25.69 7.01
C THR A 226 -10.87 24.30 6.62
N MET A 227 -10.27 23.66 5.65
CA MET A 227 -10.60 22.28 5.23
C MET A 227 -10.56 21.33 6.41
N THR A 228 -11.58 20.54 6.55
CA THR A 228 -11.62 19.50 7.59
C THR A 228 -10.80 18.29 7.18
N LYS A 229 -10.35 17.52 8.18
CA LYS A 229 -9.65 16.26 7.94
C LYS A 229 -10.51 15.25 7.17
N GLN A 230 -11.81 15.21 7.43
CA GLN A 230 -12.76 14.33 6.75
C GLN A 230 -12.92 14.67 5.28
N GLU A 231 -12.93 15.95 4.92
CA GLU A 231 -12.91 16.39 3.52
C GLU A 231 -11.62 15.97 2.84
N PHE A 232 -10.46 16.19 3.49
CA PHE A 232 -9.16 15.76 2.97
C PHE A 232 -9.10 14.26 2.73
N ALA A 233 -9.63 13.44 3.63
CA ALA A 233 -9.60 11.98 3.51
C ALA A 233 -10.33 11.45 2.26
N ARG A 234 -11.24 12.26 1.68
CA ARG A 234 -12.01 11.90 0.47
C ARG A 234 -11.36 12.36 -0.84
N LEU A 235 -10.29 13.14 -0.78
CA LEU A 235 -9.55 13.64 -1.94
C LEU A 235 -8.79 12.51 -2.66
N THR A 236 -8.39 12.79 -3.87
CA THR A 236 -7.40 12.03 -4.64
C THR A 236 -6.02 12.70 -4.54
N ASP A 237 -4.96 12.04 -4.99
CA ASP A 237 -3.62 12.64 -5.05
C ASP A 237 -3.63 13.92 -5.91
N SER A 238 -4.33 13.89 -7.04
CA SER A 238 -4.45 15.06 -7.92
C SER A 238 -5.19 16.23 -7.27
N ASP A 239 -6.22 15.96 -6.46
CA ASP A 239 -6.93 17.00 -5.70
C ASP A 239 -6.01 17.65 -4.68
N VAL A 240 -5.21 16.87 -3.97
CA VAL A 240 -4.23 17.39 -2.99
C VAL A 240 -3.15 18.22 -3.69
N LEU A 241 -2.66 17.79 -4.86
CA LEU A 241 -1.71 18.61 -5.63
C LEU A 241 -2.32 19.93 -6.07
N ALA A 242 -3.57 19.93 -6.53
CA ALA A 242 -4.29 21.15 -6.90
C ALA A 242 -4.49 22.07 -5.69
N MET A 243 -4.89 21.51 -4.56
CA MET A 243 -5.04 22.21 -3.28
C MET A 243 -3.74 22.88 -2.84
N LEU A 244 -2.61 22.16 -2.86
CA LEU A 244 -1.31 22.70 -2.44
C LEU A 244 -0.79 23.76 -3.39
N LYS A 245 -1.00 23.63 -4.72
CA LYS A 245 -0.67 24.66 -5.71
C LYS A 245 -1.46 25.95 -5.51
N ALA A 246 -2.71 25.85 -5.04
CA ALA A 246 -3.58 26.97 -4.74
C ALA A 246 -3.48 27.46 -3.28
N SER A 247 -2.68 26.80 -2.43
CA SER A 247 -2.60 27.07 -1.00
C SER A 247 -2.40 28.56 -0.67
N PRO A 248 -3.05 29.12 0.35
CA PRO A 248 -2.70 30.45 0.87
C PRO A 248 -1.28 30.52 1.44
N SER A 249 -0.72 29.41 1.92
CA SER A 249 0.67 29.33 2.37
C SER A 249 1.65 29.40 1.19
N ARG A 250 2.50 30.43 1.17
CA ARG A 250 3.59 30.57 0.20
C ARG A 250 4.57 29.42 0.30
N GLU A 251 4.93 29.02 1.52
CA GLU A 251 5.88 27.96 1.80
C GLU A 251 5.34 26.60 1.30
N ALA A 252 4.06 26.29 1.51
CA ALA A 252 3.44 25.10 0.97
C ALA A 252 3.51 25.04 -0.57
N LYS A 253 3.27 26.19 -1.25
CA LYS A 253 3.40 26.30 -2.72
C LYS A 253 4.84 26.06 -3.17
N GLU A 254 5.80 26.62 -2.49
CA GLU A 254 7.23 26.47 -2.83
C GLU A 254 7.68 25.02 -2.66
N LEU A 255 7.28 24.34 -1.57
CA LEU A 255 7.55 22.93 -1.35
C LEU A 255 6.98 22.04 -2.45
N ILE A 256 5.69 22.19 -2.77
CA ILE A 256 5.06 21.34 -3.79
C ILE A 256 5.62 21.63 -5.19
N ASN A 257 5.95 22.88 -5.50
CA ASN A 257 6.59 23.23 -6.77
C ASN A 257 8.00 22.62 -6.89
N THR A 258 8.74 22.59 -5.79
CA THR A 258 10.05 21.93 -5.73
C THR A 258 9.91 20.42 -5.98
N LEU A 259 8.97 19.76 -5.31
CA LEU A 259 8.74 18.32 -5.50
C LEU A 259 8.35 17.98 -6.94
N LEU A 260 7.48 18.78 -7.56
CA LEU A 260 6.94 18.47 -8.88
C LEU A 260 7.89 18.80 -10.04
N PHE A 261 8.65 19.89 -9.94
CA PHE A 261 9.36 20.44 -11.10
C PHE A 261 10.85 20.68 -10.88
N ASN A 262 11.30 20.69 -9.62
CA ASN A 262 12.67 20.99 -9.25
C ASN A 262 13.24 20.00 -8.21
N PRO A 263 13.04 18.66 -8.37
CA PRO A 263 13.52 17.71 -7.37
C PRO A 263 15.02 17.73 -7.15
N HIS A 264 15.80 18.25 -8.12
CA HIS A 264 17.23 18.47 -7.99
C HIS A 264 17.62 19.52 -6.94
N LYS A 265 16.67 20.35 -6.48
CA LYS A 265 16.89 21.35 -5.44
C LYS A 265 16.85 20.79 -4.02
N PHE A 266 16.34 19.61 -3.79
CA PHE A 266 16.50 18.99 -2.49
C PHE A 266 17.72 18.08 -2.44
N ARG A 267 18.43 18.16 -1.31
CA ARG A 267 19.63 17.36 -1.05
C ARG A 267 19.49 16.67 0.29
N ILE A 268 19.95 15.42 0.32
CA ILE A 268 19.98 14.64 1.55
C ILE A 268 21.36 14.83 2.19
N ASN A 269 21.34 15.29 3.42
CA ASN A 269 22.51 15.41 4.26
C ASN A 269 22.53 14.28 5.28
N GLN A 270 23.61 13.50 5.29
CA GLN A 270 23.78 12.37 6.21
C GLN A 270 23.91 12.80 7.69
N HIS A 271 24.19 14.08 7.94
CA HIS A 271 24.27 14.64 9.29
C HIS A 271 23.17 15.67 9.50
N GLN A 272 22.42 15.52 10.58
CA GLN A 272 21.40 16.50 10.96
C GLN A 272 22.08 17.78 11.47
N THR A 273 21.96 18.86 10.70
CA THR A 273 22.46 20.19 11.08
C THR A 273 21.39 21.06 11.73
N GLY A 274 20.14 20.60 11.72
CA GLY A 274 18.97 21.36 12.18
C GLY A 274 18.51 22.46 11.23
N LYS A 275 19.08 22.53 10.01
CA LYS A 275 18.70 23.52 8.98
C LYS A 275 17.67 22.96 7.99
N GLY A 276 17.47 21.65 7.98
CA GLY A 276 16.58 20.94 7.08
C GLY A 276 15.45 20.22 7.82
N TYR A 277 14.73 19.39 7.08
CA TYR A 277 13.68 18.54 7.62
C TYR A 277 14.27 17.18 7.97
N PRO A 278 14.19 16.72 9.24
CA PRO A 278 14.74 15.43 9.64
C PRO A 278 13.97 14.28 8.96
N ILE A 279 14.74 13.29 8.52
CA ILE A 279 14.23 12.07 7.88
C ILE A 279 14.88 10.83 8.50
N ASN A 280 14.07 9.81 8.73
CA ASN A 280 14.50 8.50 9.23
C ASN A 280 13.51 7.42 8.81
N ILE A 281 13.93 6.17 8.84
CA ILE A 281 13.02 5.03 8.64
C ILE A 281 12.13 4.90 9.88
N ARG A 282 10.81 4.92 9.67
CA ARG A 282 9.82 4.87 10.75
C ARG A 282 9.30 3.47 11.00
N LYS A 283 9.20 2.65 9.96
CA LYS A 283 8.62 1.31 10.04
C LYS A 283 9.23 0.39 8.99
N ILE A 284 9.56 -0.81 9.42
CA ILE A 284 10.01 -1.91 8.57
C ILE A 284 8.99 -3.03 8.69
N TYR A 285 8.50 -3.53 7.57
CA TYR A 285 7.58 -4.66 7.52
C TYR A 285 8.38 -5.97 7.46
N SER A 286 8.90 -6.41 8.61
CA SER A 286 9.64 -7.68 8.74
C SER A 286 8.71 -8.89 8.62
N LYS A 287 8.10 -9.07 7.44
CA LYS A 287 7.21 -10.19 7.17
C LYS A 287 8.01 -11.43 6.76
N VAL A 288 7.62 -12.60 7.28
CA VAL A 288 8.32 -13.87 7.06
C VAL A 288 7.32 -14.90 6.54
N PRO A 289 7.62 -15.63 5.45
CA PRO A 289 6.81 -16.77 5.04
C PRO A 289 7.02 -17.95 6.00
N LEU A 290 6.03 -18.82 6.05
CA LEU A 290 6.13 -20.11 6.74
C LEU A 290 6.76 -21.15 5.81
N ASN A 291 7.37 -22.17 6.43
CA ASN A 291 7.68 -23.44 5.81
C ASN A 291 7.25 -24.56 6.77
N ASP A 292 6.35 -25.43 6.30
CA ASP A 292 5.69 -26.46 7.12
C ASP A 292 5.06 -25.91 8.40
N GLY A 293 4.38 -24.76 8.29
CA GLY A 293 3.64 -24.12 9.36
C GLY A 293 4.48 -23.39 10.41
N LYS A 294 5.79 -23.26 10.23
CA LYS A 294 6.73 -22.53 11.09
C LYS A 294 7.40 -21.39 10.33
N PRO A 295 7.74 -20.27 10.98
CA PRO A 295 8.50 -19.21 10.35
C PRO A 295 9.78 -19.73 9.71
N LEU A 296 10.04 -19.39 8.45
CA LEU A 296 11.22 -19.87 7.71
C LEU A 296 12.54 -19.53 8.43
N THR A 297 12.56 -18.46 9.21
CA THR A 297 13.70 -18.04 10.03
C THR A 297 14.04 -19.03 11.17
N GLU A 298 13.12 -19.90 11.57
CA GLU A 298 13.40 -20.86 12.66
C GLU A 298 14.41 -21.94 12.25
N HIS A 299 14.47 -22.29 10.96
CA HIS A 299 15.30 -23.40 10.46
C HIS A 299 16.14 -23.06 9.22
N SER A 300 16.13 -21.81 8.77
CA SER A 300 16.98 -21.34 7.67
C SER A 300 17.88 -20.19 8.10
N GLN A 301 19.19 -20.43 8.13
CA GLN A 301 20.18 -19.38 8.41
C GLN A 301 20.18 -18.30 7.33
N LYS A 302 19.96 -18.66 6.06
CA LYS A 302 19.84 -17.70 4.96
C LYS A 302 18.64 -16.78 5.17
N ALA A 303 17.49 -17.31 5.60
CA ALA A 303 16.32 -16.51 5.91
C ALA A 303 16.57 -15.55 7.09
N LYS A 304 17.25 -16.01 8.15
CA LYS A 304 17.66 -15.12 9.27
C LYS A 304 18.51 -13.97 8.78
N ASN A 305 19.55 -14.24 7.99
CA ASN A 305 20.45 -13.21 7.50
C ASN A 305 19.69 -12.16 6.66
N ILE A 306 18.74 -12.57 5.78
CA ILE A 306 17.94 -11.63 4.99
C ILE A 306 17.06 -10.76 5.89
N VAL A 307 16.45 -11.34 6.93
CA VAL A 307 15.62 -10.60 7.88
C VAL A 307 16.48 -9.66 8.75
N ASP A 308 17.67 -10.08 9.14
CA ASP A 308 18.63 -9.25 9.88
C ASP A 308 19.06 -8.05 9.01
N ASP A 309 19.38 -8.27 7.72
CA ASP A 309 19.69 -7.21 6.76
C ASP A 309 18.52 -6.22 6.64
N LEU A 310 17.28 -6.73 6.58
CA LEU A 310 16.08 -5.90 6.53
C LEU A 310 15.90 -5.07 7.80
N GLN A 311 16.07 -5.67 8.99
CA GLN A 311 15.92 -4.98 10.28
C GLN A 311 17.02 -3.97 10.55
N ASN A 312 18.19 -4.16 9.96
CA ASN A 312 19.33 -3.25 10.06
C ASN A 312 19.23 -2.05 9.10
N LEU A 313 18.21 -1.98 8.24
CA LEU A 313 17.96 -0.78 7.43
C LEU A 313 17.65 0.40 8.36
N SER A 314 18.56 1.35 8.43
CA SER A 314 18.41 2.55 9.23
C SER A 314 19.23 3.69 8.67
N PHE A 315 18.73 4.90 8.83
CA PHE A 315 19.51 6.13 8.63
C PHE A 315 18.89 7.26 9.45
N GLU A 316 19.74 8.22 9.81
CA GLU A 316 19.33 9.49 10.39
C GLU A 316 19.93 10.60 9.51
N SER A 317 19.09 11.29 8.79
CA SER A 317 19.50 12.30 7.80
C SER A 317 18.56 13.51 7.88
N GLU A 318 18.85 14.54 7.11
CA GLU A 318 17.92 15.64 6.88
C GLU A 318 17.82 15.94 5.38
N VAL A 319 16.66 16.39 4.93
CA VAL A 319 16.52 16.94 3.58
C VAL A 319 16.58 18.46 3.63
N LEU A 320 17.47 19.02 2.82
CA LEU A 320 17.69 20.46 2.65
C LEU A 320 17.13 20.89 1.31
N ILE A 321 16.51 22.06 1.25
CA ILE A 321 16.12 22.70 -0.01
C ILE A 321 17.19 23.76 -0.33
N THR A 322 17.83 23.60 -1.49
CA THR A 322 18.80 24.57 -2.00
C THR A 322 18.09 25.62 -2.85
N SER A 323 18.54 26.85 -2.74
CA SER A 323 18.02 28.01 -3.51
C SER A 323 18.17 27.83 -5.04
#